data_8416333ea82bd668515d9836c2db57c1
#
_entry.id   8416333ea82bd668515d9836c2db57c1
#
_cell.length_a   1.000
_cell.length_b   1.000
_cell.length_c   1.000
_cell.angle_alpha   90.00
_cell.angle_beta   90.00
_cell.angle_gamma   90.00
#
_symmetry.space_group_name_H-M   'P 1'
#
loop_
_entity.id
_entity.type
_entity.pdbx_description
1 polymer ?
#
loop_
_entity_poly.entity_id
_entity_poly.type
_entity_poly.pdbx_seq_one_letter_code
_entity_poly.pdbx_strand_id
1 'polypeptide(L)'
;VIVLCPSLDKVGPICRGVEDCAIVLSVLNGADPEDTSSIAAPFRFDATAGISGLRLGYLPKAFGAEATAVDHAALAAARRLGNEVVEVSLPELPYGSLKNLMLAEAAATFQALTLSDQDDLLRWQGDEAWPNTFRKAWFLSAVDHVQLDRLRYQVMLALDGLFAEVDALIGPLDTGPMPLASNFTGHPCLHMRAGFLELATRPPASVTAVKSEAETGLKSRVPQGISLWGRLFDEGKLLALGLALEAALGVAAELPRL
;
A
#
# COMPACT_ATOMS: atom_id res chain seq x y z
N VAL A 1 12.90 -15.16 -7.02
CA VAL A 1 11.82 -14.68 -6.14
C VAL A 1 10.76 -15.77 -6.07
N ILE A 2 10.25 -16.05 -4.87
CA ILE A 2 9.12 -16.98 -4.70
C ILE A 2 7.84 -16.12 -4.75
N VAL A 3 6.95 -16.47 -5.67
CA VAL A 3 5.64 -15.84 -5.77
C VAL A 3 4.78 -16.36 -4.62
N LEU A 4 4.26 -15.46 -3.80
CA LEU A 4 3.36 -15.82 -2.69
C LEU A 4 1.90 -15.85 -3.15
N CYS A 5 1.49 -14.82 -3.86
CA CYS A 5 0.11 -14.63 -4.33
C CYS A 5 0.13 -14.18 -5.79
N PRO A 6 -0.01 -15.11 -6.76
CA PRO A 6 0.12 -14.81 -8.19
C PRO A 6 -0.77 -13.67 -8.69
N SER A 7 -1.96 -13.50 -8.09
CA SER A 7 -2.88 -12.44 -8.50
C SER A 7 -2.62 -11.08 -7.84
N LEU A 8 -1.69 -10.99 -6.88
CA LEU A 8 -1.49 -9.80 -6.04
C LEU A 8 -0.04 -9.32 -6.00
N ASP A 9 0.93 -10.23 -6.17
CA ASP A 9 2.35 -9.88 -6.08
C ASP A 9 2.72 -8.86 -7.16
N LYS A 10 3.42 -7.82 -6.74
CA LYS A 10 3.83 -6.71 -7.59
C LYS A 10 5.29 -6.38 -7.34
N VAL A 11 5.99 -6.01 -8.39
CA VAL A 11 7.32 -5.43 -8.29
C VAL A 11 7.19 -3.91 -8.35
N GLY A 12 7.83 -3.21 -7.41
CA GLY A 12 7.81 -1.75 -7.38
C GLY A 12 9.11 -1.20 -6.78
N PRO A 13 9.49 0.03 -7.14
CA PRO A 13 10.69 0.67 -6.64
C PRO A 13 10.55 1.06 -5.16
N ILE A 14 11.65 0.90 -4.41
CA ILE A 14 11.81 1.43 -3.05
C ILE A 14 13.03 2.33 -3.05
N CYS A 15 12.82 3.64 -3.07
CA CYS A 15 13.85 4.66 -3.19
C CYS A 15 13.75 5.71 -2.09
N ARG A 16 14.72 6.63 -2.04
CA ARG A 16 14.68 7.74 -1.08
C ARG A 16 13.76 8.86 -1.50
N GLY A 17 13.71 9.15 -2.79
CA GLY A 17 12.94 10.23 -3.39
C GLY A 17 11.92 9.70 -4.40
N VAL A 18 10.92 10.51 -4.67
CA VAL A 18 9.86 10.17 -5.62
C VAL A 18 10.40 10.12 -7.05
N GLU A 19 11.33 11.01 -7.41
CA GLU A 19 11.95 11.02 -8.74
C GLU A 19 12.75 9.74 -9.01
N ASP A 20 13.49 9.26 -8.02
CA ASP A 20 14.22 7.98 -8.11
C ASP A 20 13.25 6.82 -8.37
N CYS A 21 12.08 6.83 -7.72
CA CYS A 21 11.04 5.82 -7.97
C CYS A 21 10.54 5.89 -9.43
N ALA A 22 10.36 7.09 -9.98
CA ALA A 22 9.94 7.27 -11.36
C ALA A 22 11.02 6.76 -12.35
N ILE A 23 12.29 7.04 -12.09
CA ILE A 23 13.41 6.57 -12.93
C ILE A 23 13.47 5.04 -12.91
N VAL A 24 13.41 4.42 -11.73
CA VAL A 24 13.45 2.95 -11.62
C VAL A 24 12.22 2.33 -12.28
N LEU A 25 11.03 2.88 -12.04
CA LEU A 25 9.79 2.38 -12.66
C LEU A 25 9.85 2.47 -14.20
N SER A 26 10.46 3.52 -14.76
CA SER A 26 10.61 3.67 -16.21
C SER A 26 11.46 2.56 -16.84
N VAL A 27 12.38 1.98 -16.07
CA VAL A 27 13.23 0.85 -16.51
C VAL A 27 12.52 -0.49 -16.32
N LEU A 28 11.70 -0.61 -15.26
CA LEU A 28 10.97 -1.85 -14.95
C LEU A 28 9.72 -2.02 -15.80
N ASN A 29 9.14 -0.92 -16.30
CA ASN A 29 7.89 -0.96 -17.04
C ASN A 29 8.07 -1.61 -18.41
N GLY A 30 7.16 -2.51 -18.75
CA GLY A 30 7.14 -3.20 -20.03
C GLY A 30 6.52 -4.57 -19.93
N ALA A 31 6.30 -5.20 -21.08
CA ALA A 31 5.89 -6.61 -21.14
C ALA A 31 7.13 -7.50 -21.15
N ASP A 32 7.12 -8.53 -20.35
CA ASP A 32 8.10 -9.61 -20.34
C ASP A 32 7.53 -10.80 -21.13
N PRO A 33 8.17 -11.25 -22.23
CA PRO A 33 7.67 -12.38 -22.99
C PRO A 33 7.65 -13.71 -22.22
N GLU A 34 8.41 -13.82 -21.12
CA GLU A 34 8.41 -14.99 -20.24
C GLU A 34 7.36 -14.90 -19.12
N ASP A 35 6.76 -13.72 -18.91
CA ASP A 35 5.65 -13.50 -17.97
C ASP A 35 4.38 -13.09 -18.71
N THR A 36 3.49 -14.05 -18.91
CA THR A 36 2.21 -13.84 -19.60
C THR A 36 1.22 -12.95 -18.85
N SER A 37 1.48 -12.63 -17.58
CA SER A 37 0.69 -11.69 -16.77
C SER A 37 1.16 -10.25 -16.94
N SER A 38 2.37 -10.03 -17.45
CA SER A 38 2.89 -8.70 -17.72
C SER A 38 2.21 -8.08 -18.95
N ILE A 39 1.96 -6.77 -18.89
CA ILE A 39 1.32 -6.05 -19.98
C ILE A 39 2.16 -4.85 -20.42
N ALA A 40 2.12 -4.53 -21.70
CA ALA A 40 2.70 -3.30 -22.22
C ALA A 40 1.73 -2.14 -21.96
N ALA A 41 2.04 -1.31 -20.97
CA ALA A 41 1.32 -0.08 -20.69
C ALA A 41 2.29 1.11 -20.84
N PRO A 42 1.87 2.23 -21.44
CA PRO A 42 2.73 3.39 -21.56
C PRO A 42 2.94 4.02 -20.19
N PHE A 43 4.20 4.18 -19.80
CA PHE A 43 4.57 4.96 -18.62
C PHE A 43 5.09 6.32 -19.05
N ARG A 44 4.51 7.40 -18.54
CA ARG A 44 4.90 8.78 -18.84
C ARG A 44 5.05 9.54 -17.55
N PHE A 45 6.26 9.88 -17.21
CA PHE A 45 6.58 10.76 -16.09
C PHE A 45 7.22 12.04 -16.61
N ASP A 46 6.75 13.17 -16.11
CA ASP A 46 7.34 14.49 -16.34
C ASP A 46 7.51 15.19 -15.00
N ALA A 47 8.77 15.33 -14.58
CA ALA A 47 9.11 16.01 -13.32
C ALA A 47 8.72 17.50 -13.30
N THR A 48 8.47 18.08 -14.48
CA THR A 48 8.07 19.50 -14.65
C THR A 48 6.56 19.67 -14.84
N ALA A 49 5.80 18.56 -14.83
CA ALA A 49 4.36 18.62 -15.03
C ALA A 49 3.69 19.50 -13.96
N GLY A 50 2.84 20.39 -14.42
CA GLY A 50 1.99 21.19 -13.51
C GLY A 50 0.99 20.27 -12.80
N ILE A 51 1.00 20.32 -11.47
CA ILE A 51 0.07 19.54 -10.62
C ILE A 51 -1.01 20.42 -9.97
N SER A 52 -1.02 21.70 -10.28
CA SER A 52 -2.05 22.62 -9.79
C SER A 52 -3.39 22.36 -10.49
N GLY A 53 -4.48 22.46 -9.75
CA GLY A 53 -5.85 22.24 -10.26
C GLY A 53 -6.28 20.78 -10.30
N LEU A 54 -5.46 19.85 -9.81
CA LEU A 54 -5.91 18.46 -9.62
C LEU A 54 -6.99 18.40 -8.55
N ARG A 55 -7.92 17.50 -8.72
CA ARG A 55 -8.96 17.19 -7.74
C ARG A 55 -8.51 15.98 -6.90
N LEU A 56 -8.16 16.23 -5.64
CA LEU A 56 -7.64 15.22 -4.73
C LEU A 56 -8.72 14.83 -3.72
N GLY A 57 -9.09 13.55 -3.72
CA GLY A 57 -9.99 12.99 -2.72
C GLY A 57 -9.27 12.68 -1.40
N TYR A 58 -9.98 12.76 -0.29
CA TYR A 58 -9.55 12.18 0.98
C TYR A 58 -10.72 11.55 1.73
N LEU A 59 -10.45 10.52 2.53
CA LEU A 59 -11.46 9.89 3.38
C LEU A 59 -11.47 10.61 4.74
N PRO A 60 -12.56 11.31 5.14
CA PRO A 60 -12.58 12.10 6.38
C PRO A 60 -12.24 11.28 7.64
N LYS A 61 -12.69 10.02 7.70
CA LYS A 61 -12.42 9.13 8.83
C LYS A 61 -10.92 8.87 9.04
N ALA A 62 -10.11 8.87 7.98
CA ALA A 62 -8.68 8.66 8.06
C ALA A 62 -7.94 9.89 8.63
N PHE A 63 -8.56 11.05 8.61
CA PHE A 63 -8.04 12.30 9.19
C PHE A 63 -8.71 12.65 10.52
N GLY A 64 -9.32 11.67 11.19
CA GLY A 64 -9.92 11.82 12.52
C GLY A 64 -8.90 11.82 13.65
N ALA A 65 -9.30 11.31 14.82
CA ALA A 65 -8.51 11.38 16.05
C ALA A 65 -7.12 10.68 15.98
N GLU A 66 -6.98 9.68 15.12
CA GLU A 66 -5.73 8.92 14.96
C GLU A 66 -4.75 9.59 13.98
N ALA A 67 -5.21 10.59 13.20
CA ALA A 67 -4.35 11.29 12.25
C ALA A 67 -3.33 12.18 12.97
N THR A 68 -2.12 12.14 12.48
CA THR A 68 -1.00 12.89 13.05
C THR A 68 -0.90 14.32 12.49
N ALA A 69 -0.10 15.15 13.13
CA ALA A 69 0.23 16.47 12.61
C ALA A 69 0.91 16.40 11.22
N VAL A 70 1.65 15.31 10.94
CA VAL A 70 2.27 15.06 9.63
C VAL A 70 1.22 14.81 8.56
N ASP A 71 0.19 14.03 8.85
CA ASP A 71 -0.90 13.74 7.92
C ASP A 71 -1.67 15.02 7.54
N HIS A 72 -2.01 15.83 8.55
CA HIS A 72 -2.66 17.12 8.32
C HIS A 72 -1.78 18.11 7.57
N ALA A 73 -0.47 18.13 7.83
CA ALA A 73 0.49 18.98 7.12
C ALA A 73 0.58 18.60 5.63
N ALA A 74 0.54 17.31 5.31
CA ALA A 74 0.53 16.81 3.94
C ALA A 74 -0.73 17.23 3.18
N LEU A 75 -1.91 17.09 3.81
CA LEU A 75 -3.17 17.55 3.23
C LEU A 75 -3.19 19.08 3.01
N ALA A 76 -2.64 19.83 3.95
CA ALA A 76 -2.48 21.29 3.81
C ALA A 76 -1.48 21.66 2.70
N ALA A 77 -0.39 20.89 2.54
CA ALA A 77 0.56 21.07 1.44
C ALA A 77 -0.11 20.85 0.07
N ALA A 78 -0.93 19.83 -0.06
CA ALA A 78 -1.70 19.57 -1.27
C ALA A 78 -2.56 20.79 -1.67
N ARG A 79 -3.24 21.41 -0.70
CA ARG A 79 -4.02 22.64 -0.93
C ARG A 79 -3.15 23.83 -1.34
N ARG A 80 -2.00 24.03 -0.66
CA ARG A 80 -1.07 25.14 -0.99
C ARG A 80 -0.48 25.01 -2.40
N LEU A 81 -0.37 23.82 -2.92
CA LEU A 81 0.05 23.56 -4.31
C LEU A 81 -1.03 23.87 -5.35
N GLY A 82 -2.19 24.40 -4.92
CA GLY A 82 -3.26 24.83 -5.79
C GLY A 82 -4.23 23.71 -6.20
N ASN A 83 -4.26 22.61 -5.48
CA ASN A 83 -5.18 21.50 -5.74
C ASN A 83 -6.52 21.69 -5.01
N GLU A 84 -7.59 21.23 -5.63
CA GLU A 84 -8.89 21.09 -4.99
C GLU A 84 -8.90 19.82 -4.12
N VAL A 85 -9.01 19.96 -2.81
CA VAL A 85 -9.03 18.81 -1.89
C VAL A 85 -10.46 18.61 -1.38
N VAL A 86 -11.06 17.49 -1.74
CA VAL A 86 -12.48 17.17 -1.52
C VAL A 86 -12.67 15.92 -0.67
N GLU A 87 -13.74 15.91 0.11
CA GLU A 87 -14.15 14.71 0.83
C GLU A 87 -14.74 13.69 -0.14
N VAL A 88 -14.35 12.44 0.04
CA VAL A 88 -14.90 11.30 -0.71
C VAL A 88 -15.23 10.16 0.24
N SER A 89 -16.03 9.22 -0.23
CA SER A 89 -16.38 8.02 0.53
C SER A 89 -16.28 6.78 -0.33
N LEU A 90 -16.03 5.65 0.31
CA LEU A 90 -16.13 4.34 -0.30
C LEU A 90 -17.41 3.66 0.16
N PRO A 91 -18.04 2.83 -0.68
CA PRO A 91 -19.20 2.05 -0.28
C PRO A 91 -18.82 1.09 0.86
N GLU A 92 -19.79 0.77 1.71
CA GLU A 92 -19.60 -0.21 2.78
C GLU A 92 -19.59 -1.62 2.16
N LEU A 93 -18.39 -2.17 2.04
CA LEU A 93 -18.14 -3.52 1.56
C LEU A 93 -17.26 -4.26 2.60
N PRO A 94 -17.34 -5.58 2.66
CA PRO A 94 -16.52 -6.37 3.57
C PRO A 94 -15.09 -6.53 3.04
N TYR A 95 -14.37 -5.41 2.83
CA TYR A 95 -13.02 -5.37 2.24
C TYR A 95 -12.05 -6.36 2.89
N GLY A 96 -12.12 -6.48 4.22
CA GLY A 96 -11.27 -7.40 4.98
C GLY A 96 -11.39 -8.86 4.56
N SER A 97 -12.53 -9.27 4.01
CA SER A 97 -12.74 -10.64 3.53
C SER A 97 -11.88 -10.99 2.32
N LEU A 98 -11.42 -10.00 1.54
CA LEU A 98 -10.51 -10.22 0.42
C LEU A 98 -9.18 -10.88 0.83
N LYS A 99 -8.76 -10.70 2.09
CA LYS A 99 -7.57 -11.38 2.62
C LYS A 99 -7.63 -12.91 2.43
N ASN A 100 -8.82 -13.50 2.44
CA ASN A 100 -8.97 -14.93 2.27
C ASN A 100 -8.58 -15.41 0.85
N LEU A 101 -8.68 -14.56 -0.19
CA LEU A 101 -8.11 -14.87 -1.51
C LEU A 101 -6.58 -14.99 -1.42
N MET A 102 -5.93 -14.00 -0.80
CA MET A 102 -4.48 -14.02 -0.59
C MET A 102 -4.05 -15.27 0.19
N LEU A 103 -4.79 -15.65 1.24
CA LEU A 103 -4.47 -16.82 2.05
C LEU A 103 -4.62 -18.12 1.25
N ALA A 104 -5.63 -18.23 0.40
CA ALA A 104 -5.82 -19.38 -0.48
C ALA A 104 -4.68 -19.52 -1.50
N GLU A 105 -4.28 -18.43 -2.14
CA GLU A 105 -3.15 -18.42 -3.08
C GLU A 105 -1.83 -18.76 -2.39
N ALA A 106 -1.56 -18.19 -1.22
CA ALA A 106 -0.38 -18.52 -0.42
C ALA A 106 -0.35 -19.99 0.00
N ALA A 107 -1.47 -20.54 0.44
CA ALA A 107 -1.56 -21.96 0.78
C ALA A 107 -1.34 -22.88 -0.45
N ALA A 108 -1.81 -22.49 -1.63
CA ALA A 108 -1.57 -23.21 -2.87
C ALA A 108 -0.08 -23.14 -3.27
N THR A 109 0.56 -21.98 -3.15
CA THR A 109 1.98 -21.80 -3.43
C THR A 109 2.87 -22.66 -2.52
N PHE A 110 2.53 -22.76 -1.23
CA PHE A 110 3.27 -23.52 -0.23
C PHE A 110 2.65 -24.90 0.07
N GLN A 111 1.82 -25.42 -0.84
CA GLN A 111 1.15 -26.73 -0.68
C GLN A 111 2.12 -27.86 -0.36
N ALA A 112 3.22 -27.96 -1.08
CA ALA A 112 4.21 -29.01 -0.88
C ALA A 112 4.83 -28.96 0.52
N LEU A 113 5.08 -27.75 1.04
CA LEU A 113 5.60 -27.55 2.40
C LEU A 113 4.63 -28.09 3.45
N THR A 114 3.33 -27.79 3.30
CA THR A 114 2.29 -28.24 4.23
C THR A 114 2.05 -29.74 4.14
N LEU A 115 1.98 -30.31 2.92
CA LEU A 115 1.71 -31.75 2.74
C LEU A 115 2.87 -32.67 3.14
N SER A 116 4.08 -32.14 3.24
CA SER A 116 5.27 -32.88 3.69
C SER A 116 5.59 -32.67 5.17
N ASP A 117 4.73 -31.99 5.92
CA ASP A 117 4.92 -31.60 7.33
C ASP A 117 6.21 -30.77 7.59
N GLN A 118 6.83 -30.22 6.52
CA GLN A 118 8.01 -29.36 6.67
C GLN A 118 7.67 -27.96 7.21
N ASP A 119 6.43 -27.57 7.18
CA ASP A 119 5.93 -26.37 7.82
C ASP A 119 6.07 -26.42 9.35
N ASP A 120 6.13 -27.62 9.95
CA ASP A 120 6.44 -27.82 11.37
C ASP A 120 7.87 -27.39 11.75
N LEU A 121 8.78 -27.31 10.77
CA LEU A 121 10.16 -26.87 10.96
C LEU A 121 10.29 -25.33 11.00
N LEU A 122 9.24 -24.60 10.64
CA LEU A 122 9.25 -23.15 10.71
C LEU A 122 9.26 -22.68 12.18
N ARG A 123 10.08 -21.66 12.43
CA ARG A 123 10.42 -21.23 13.79
C ARG A 123 9.22 -20.73 14.61
N TRP A 124 8.24 -20.08 13.95
CA TRP A 124 7.06 -19.53 14.60
C TRP A 124 5.83 -20.36 14.26
N GLN A 125 5.19 -20.91 15.28
CA GLN A 125 4.04 -21.82 15.21
C GLN A 125 2.77 -21.28 15.90
N GLY A 126 2.74 -19.99 16.25
CA GLY A 126 1.55 -19.36 16.87
C GLY A 126 0.35 -19.32 15.94
N ASP A 127 -0.82 -19.02 16.46
CA ASP A 127 -2.09 -19.01 15.71
C ASP A 127 -2.07 -18.10 14.48
N GLU A 128 -1.33 -16.99 14.54
CA GLU A 128 -1.17 -16.01 13.47
C GLU A 128 0.04 -16.32 12.56
N ALA A 129 0.78 -17.41 12.82
CA ALA A 129 1.95 -17.78 12.02
C ALA A 129 1.54 -18.35 10.66
N TRP A 130 2.45 -18.20 9.69
CA TRP A 130 2.23 -18.70 8.32
C TRP A 130 1.87 -20.19 8.24
N PRO A 131 2.50 -21.13 9.00
CA PRO A 131 2.09 -22.54 8.98
C PRO A 131 0.60 -22.72 9.25
N ASN A 132 0.10 -22.11 10.32
CA ASN A 132 -1.31 -22.20 10.66
C ASN A 132 -2.21 -21.44 9.69
N THR A 133 -1.73 -20.37 9.11
CA THR A 133 -2.43 -19.63 8.05
C THR A 133 -2.60 -20.49 6.81
N PHE A 134 -1.56 -21.21 6.36
CA PHE A 134 -1.66 -22.15 5.24
C PHE A 134 -2.67 -23.27 5.55
N ARG A 135 -2.58 -23.91 6.72
CA ARG A 135 -3.49 -24.98 7.14
C ARG A 135 -4.94 -24.53 7.18
N LYS A 136 -5.22 -23.34 7.74
CA LYS A 136 -6.58 -22.76 7.82
C LYS A 136 -7.16 -22.50 6.44
N ALA A 137 -6.35 -22.06 5.47
CA ALA A 137 -6.81 -21.71 4.13
C ALA A 137 -7.36 -22.94 3.34
N TRP A 138 -6.97 -24.16 3.72
CA TRP A 138 -7.53 -25.38 3.12
C TRP A 138 -9.01 -25.61 3.40
N PHE A 139 -9.57 -24.93 4.41
CA PHE A 139 -10.98 -25.01 4.75
C PHE A 139 -11.85 -23.99 4.01
N LEU A 140 -11.25 -23.12 3.16
CA LEU A 140 -12.02 -22.24 2.30
C LEU A 140 -12.71 -23.06 1.21
N SER A 141 -14.03 -22.98 1.14
CA SER A 141 -14.79 -23.70 0.11
C SER A 141 -14.58 -23.04 -1.27
N ALA A 142 -14.73 -23.82 -2.33
CA ALA A 142 -14.72 -23.30 -3.70
C ALA A 142 -15.83 -22.25 -3.92
N VAL A 143 -16.98 -22.42 -3.26
CA VAL A 143 -18.08 -21.44 -3.32
C VAL A 143 -17.66 -20.12 -2.69
N ASP A 144 -17.06 -20.14 -1.52
CA ASP A 144 -16.57 -18.94 -0.85
C ASP A 144 -15.49 -18.24 -1.69
N HIS A 145 -14.58 -19.01 -2.29
CA HIS A 145 -13.55 -18.46 -3.18
C HIS A 145 -14.18 -17.69 -4.35
N VAL A 146 -15.20 -18.25 -5.01
CA VAL A 146 -15.93 -17.57 -6.09
C VAL A 146 -16.66 -16.33 -5.59
N GLN A 147 -17.24 -16.37 -4.38
CA GLN A 147 -17.89 -15.17 -3.80
C GLN A 147 -16.89 -14.08 -3.45
N LEU A 148 -15.69 -14.43 -3.00
CA LEU A 148 -14.61 -13.48 -2.75
C LEU A 148 -14.12 -12.82 -4.05
N ASP A 149 -14.03 -13.56 -5.15
CA ASP A 149 -13.69 -12.98 -6.46
C ASP A 149 -14.80 -12.03 -6.97
N ARG A 150 -16.07 -12.35 -6.73
CA ARG A 150 -17.19 -11.42 -6.99
C ARG A 150 -17.10 -10.15 -6.12
N LEU A 151 -16.72 -10.28 -4.85
CA LEU A 151 -16.46 -9.13 -3.99
C LEU A 151 -15.29 -8.28 -4.53
N ARG A 152 -14.20 -8.93 -4.98
CA ARG A 152 -13.10 -8.24 -5.64
C ARG A 152 -13.59 -7.38 -6.82
N TYR A 153 -14.44 -7.94 -7.66
CA TYR A 153 -15.04 -7.18 -8.78
C TYR A 153 -15.88 -5.98 -8.29
N GLN A 154 -16.67 -6.13 -7.22
CA GLN A 154 -17.41 -5.00 -6.63
C GLN A 154 -16.47 -3.90 -6.14
N VAL A 155 -15.34 -4.26 -5.54
CA VAL A 155 -14.31 -3.30 -5.10
C VAL A 155 -13.64 -2.61 -6.29
N MET A 156 -13.41 -3.33 -7.41
CA MET A 156 -12.91 -2.72 -8.65
C MET A 156 -13.87 -1.65 -9.15
N LEU A 157 -15.17 -1.93 -9.22
CA LEU A 157 -16.18 -0.96 -9.62
C LEU A 157 -16.27 0.24 -8.68
N ALA A 158 -16.11 0.01 -7.36
CA ALA A 158 -16.13 1.07 -6.37
C ALA A 158 -14.94 2.04 -6.54
N LEU A 159 -13.74 1.52 -6.81
CA LEU A 159 -12.56 2.35 -7.04
C LEU A 159 -12.59 3.03 -8.41
N ASP A 160 -13.11 2.37 -9.45
CA ASP A 160 -13.34 2.99 -10.74
C ASP A 160 -14.27 4.20 -10.62
N GLY A 161 -15.37 4.05 -9.88
CA GLY A 161 -16.29 5.17 -9.58
C GLY A 161 -15.60 6.29 -8.79
N LEU A 162 -14.82 5.97 -7.76
CA LEU A 162 -14.07 6.96 -7.00
C LEU A 162 -13.11 7.75 -7.89
N PHE A 163 -12.31 7.06 -8.67
CA PHE A 163 -11.32 7.70 -9.56
C PHE A 163 -11.92 8.31 -10.82
N ALA A 164 -13.20 8.15 -11.09
CA ALA A 164 -13.92 8.96 -12.06
C ALA A 164 -14.16 10.39 -11.53
N GLU A 165 -14.27 10.56 -10.20
CA GLU A 165 -14.56 11.84 -9.55
C GLU A 165 -13.30 12.61 -9.15
N VAL A 166 -12.17 11.93 -8.91
CA VAL A 166 -10.92 12.54 -8.44
C VAL A 166 -9.72 12.06 -9.25
N ASP A 167 -8.68 12.87 -9.31
CA ASP A 167 -7.41 12.53 -9.99
C ASP A 167 -6.55 11.60 -9.15
N ALA A 168 -6.57 11.76 -7.82
CA ALA A 168 -5.88 10.91 -6.87
C ALA A 168 -6.57 10.97 -5.50
N LEU A 169 -6.31 9.96 -4.67
CA LEU A 169 -6.68 9.95 -3.25
C LEU A 169 -5.42 10.18 -2.42
N ILE A 170 -5.51 11.03 -1.40
CA ILE A 170 -4.44 11.29 -0.43
C ILE A 170 -4.88 10.87 0.97
N GLY A 171 -4.00 10.25 1.74
CA GLY A 171 -4.29 9.88 3.11
C GLY A 171 -3.08 9.42 3.91
N PRO A 172 -3.24 9.22 5.22
CA PRO A 172 -2.27 8.50 6.05
C PRO A 172 -1.88 7.14 5.45
N LEU A 173 -0.77 6.58 5.90
CA LEU A 173 -0.32 5.27 5.42
C LEU A 173 -1.41 4.19 5.53
N ASP A 174 -2.18 4.23 6.61
CA ASP A 174 -3.28 3.30 6.88
C ASP A 174 -4.65 3.98 6.70
N THR A 175 -5.01 4.22 5.44
CA THR A 175 -6.27 4.91 5.08
C THR A 175 -7.39 3.89 4.88
N GLY A 176 -7.99 3.43 5.96
CA GLY A 176 -9.16 2.54 5.94
C GLY A 176 -8.94 1.29 5.07
N PRO A 177 -9.84 0.99 4.12
CA PRO A 177 -9.69 -0.18 3.26
C PRO A 177 -8.69 0.00 2.11
N MET A 178 -8.18 1.22 1.87
CA MET A 178 -7.40 1.53 0.67
C MET A 178 -6.15 0.67 0.46
N PRO A 179 -5.31 0.38 1.49
CA PRO A 179 -4.14 -0.47 1.28
C PRO A 179 -4.51 -1.86 0.77
N LEU A 180 -5.60 -2.42 1.28
CA LEU A 180 -6.10 -3.72 0.85
C LEU A 180 -6.78 -3.62 -0.52
N ALA A 181 -7.71 -2.69 -0.68
CA ALA A 181 -8.49 -2.50 -1.89
C ALA A 181 -7.59 -2.28 -3.12
N SER A 182 -6.61 -1.37 -3.03
CA SER A 182 -5.70 -1.07 -4.15
C SER A 182 -4.84 -2.27 -4.54
N ASN A 183 -4.44 -3.10 -3.58
CA ASN A 183 -3.72 -4.34 -3.88
C ASN A 183 -4.57 -5.33 -4.68
N PHE A 184 -5.84 -5.51 -4.31
CA PHE A 184 -6.74 -6.45 -4.98
C PHE A 184 -7.28 -5.95 -6.32
N THR A 185 -7.21 -4.65 -6.59
CA THR A 185 -7.73 -4.03 -7.82
C THR A 185 -6.64 -3.58 -8.78
N GLY A 186 -5.38 -3.59 -8.37
CA GLY A 186 -4.24 -3.18 -9.20
C GLY A 186 -3.98 -1.67 -9.23
N HIS A 187 -4.72 -0.85 -8.50
CA HIS A 187 -4.49 0.60 -8.49
C HIS A 187 -3.11 0.95 -7.92
N PRO A 188 -2.38 1.87 -8.57
CA PRO A 188 -1.08 2.29 -8.10
C PRO A 188 -1.18 3.02 -6.76
N CYS A 189 -0.17 2.79 -5.92
CA CYS A 189 -0.02 3.49 -4.67
C CYS A 189 1.42 3.98 -4.51
N LEU A 190 1.58 5.24 -4.17
CA LEU A 190 2.86 5.83 -3.79
C LEU A 190 2.86 6.08 -2.28
N HIS A 191 3.73 5.38 -1.56
CA HIS A 191 4.02 5.70 -0.16
C HIS A 191 5.25 6.59 -0.11
N MET A 192 5.14 7.75 0.51
CA MET A 192 6.23 8.70 0.60
C MET A 192 6.39 9.26 2.00
N ARG A 193 7.61 9.61 2.37
CA ARG A 193 7.88 10.29 3.63
C ARG A 193 7.30 11.71 3.61
N ALA A 194 6.52 12.05 4.64
CA ALA A 194 5.90 13.36 4.78
C ALA A 194 6.38 14.15 6.00
N GLY A 195 7.05 13.49 6.95
CA GLY A 195 7.56 14.10 8.17
C GLY A 195 8.22 13.11 9.09
N PHE A 196 8.29 13.47 10.36
CA PHE A 196 8.85 12.64 11.42
C PHE A 196 8.00 12.75 12.68
N LEU A 197 7.96 11.67 13.44
CA LEU A 197 7.34 11.60 14.76
C LEU A 197 8.32 11.08 15.80
N GLU A 198 8.16 11.52 17.04
CA GLU A 198 8.86 10.95 18.19
C GLU A 198 8.04 9.78 18.74
N LEU A 199 8.46 8.57 18.41
CA LEU A 199 7.77 7.36 18.85
C LEU A 199 8.63 6.53 19.79
N ALA A 200 7.97 5.75 20.65
CA ALA A 200 8.67 4.81 21.50
C ALA A 200 9.46 3.81 20.66
N THR A 201 10.73 3.61 21.02
CA THR A 201 11.60 2.67 20.32
C THR A 201 11.14 1.25 20.62
N ARG A 202 10.83 0.49 19.58
CA ARG A 202 10.62 -0.96 19.74
C ARG A 202 11.96 -1.61 20.05
N PRO A 203 12.06 -2.44 21.10
CA PRO A 203 13.23 -3.28 21.26
C PRO A 203 13.33 -4.20 20.03
N PRO A 204 14.55 -4.57 19.59
CA PRO A 204 14.70 -5.52 18.50
C PRO A 204 13.85 -6.74 18.80
N ALA A 205 12.86 -7.01 17.95
CA ALA A 205 11.94 -8.11 18.16
C ALA A 205 12.73 -9.42 18.15
N SER A 206 12.91 -10.01 19.31
CA SER A 206 13.09 -11.45 19.33
C SER A 206 11.78 -12.02 18.76
N VAL A 207 11.86 -12.91 17.78
CA VAL A 207 10.74 -13.52 17.05
C VAL A 207 9.68 -14.17 17.97
N THR A 208 9.87 -14.15 19.28
CA THR A 208 9.07 -14.83 20.30
C THR A 208 8.39 -13.89 21.31
N ALA A 209 8.58 -12.58 21.24
CA ALA A 209 7.96 -11.69 22.21
C ALA A 209 7.50 -10.38 21.54
N VAL A 210 6.24 -10.33 21.16
CA VAL A 210 5.51 -9.06 21.01
C VAL A 210 5.30 -8.54 22.45
N LYS A 211 6.33 -7.90 23.01
CA LYS A 211 6.16 -7.15 24.27
C LYS A 211 5.73 -5.74 23.91
N SER A 212 4.75 -5.24 24.64
CA SER A 212 4.16 -3.93 24.50
C SER A 212 5.22 -2.82 24.63
N GLU A 213 5.04 -1.76 23.88
CA GLU A 213 5.90 -0.58 23.72
C GLU A 213 6.18 0.21 25.02
N ALA A 214 5.53 -0.14 26.12
CA ALA A 214 5.59 0.64 27.37
C ALA A 214 6.89 0.50 28.16
N GLU A 215 7.81 -0.43 27.81
CA GLU A 215 8.87 -0.85 28.73
C GLU A 215 10.23 -0.17 28.55
N THR A 216 10.50 0.54 27.47
CA THR A 216 11.86 1.11 27.29
C THR A 216 11.99 2.58 27.64
N GLY A 217 10.90 3.35 27.67
CA GLY A 217 10.91 4.80 27.90
C GLY A 217 11.71 5.63 26.89
N LEU A 218 12.38 4.96 25.92
CA LEU A 218 13.18 5.59 24.91
C LEU A 218 12.29 5.97 23.71
N LYS A 219 12.42 7.19 23.26
CA LYS A 219 11.79 7.68 22.02
C LYS A 219 12.83 7.86 20.96
N SER A 220 12.45 7.57 19.72
CA SER A 220 13.26 7.82 18.53
C SER A 220 12.47 8.62 17.52
N ARG A 221 13.17 9.47 16.80
CA ARG A 221 12.61 10.20 15.67
C ARG A 221 12.48 9.26 14.49
N VAL A 222 11.25 8.85 14.17
CA VAL A 222 10.93 7.93 13.08
C VAL A 222 10.25 8.65 11.93
N PRO A 223 10.54 8.25 10.67
CA PRO A 223 9.85 8.81 9.52
C PRO A 223 8.38 8.43 9.55
N GLN A 224 7.53 9.42 9.27
CA GLN A 224 6.10 9.24 9.04
C GLN A 224 5.81 9.51 7.58
N GLY A 225 5.01 8.64 6.96
CA GLY A 225 4.65 8.75 5.56
C GLY A 225 3.17 9.05 5.35
N ILE A 226 2.88 9.39 4.11
CA ILE A 226 1.54 9.44 3.54
C ILE A 226 1.45 8.52 2.34
N SER A 227 0.24 8.24 1.92
CA SER A 227 -0.06 7.45 0.73
C SER A 227 -0.85 8.27 -0.27
N LEU A 228 -0.52 8.08 -1.54
CA LEU A 228 -1.27 8.56 -2.68
C LEU A 228 -1.73 7.35 -3.49
N TRP A 229 -3.00 7.31 -3.88
CA TRP A 229 -3.54 6.29 -4.78
C TRP A 229 -4.03 6.96 -6.05
N GLY A 230 -3.79 6.35 -7.19
CA GLY A 230 -4.14 6.89 -8.50
C GLY A 230 -5.00 5.94 -9.32
N ARG A 231 -5.40 6.41 -10.49
CA ARG A 231 -6.07 5.60 -11.50
C ARG A 231 -5.15 4.50 -12.02
N LEU A 232 -5.72 3.43 -12.50
CA LEU A 232 -4.96 2.38 -13.19
C LEU A 232 -4.15 2.99 -14.33
N PHE A 233 -2.87 2.63 -14.41
CA PHE A 233 -1.90 3.09 -15.43
C PHE A 233 -1.62 4.60 -15.45
N ASP A 234 -1.94 5.33 -14.38
CA ASP A 234 -1.66 6.78 -14.24
C ASP A 234 -0.55 7.06 -13.21
N GLU A 235 0.41 6.14 -13.09
CA GLU A 235 1.54 6.23 -12.16
C GLU A 235 2.35 7.50 -12.38
N GLY A 236 2.47 7.94 -13.63
CA GLY A 236 3.22 9.16 -13.97
C GLY A 236 2.64 10.41 -13.34
N LYS A 237 1.31 10.58 -13.36
CA LYS A 237 0.63 11.69 -12.66
C LYS A 237 0.77 11.57 -11.15
N LEU A 238 0.62 10.36 -10.61
CA LEU A 238 0.75 10.08 -9.19
C LEU A 238 2.15 10.43 -8.68
N LEU A 239 3.19 10.09 -9.44
CA LEU A 239 4.58 10.41 -9.14
C LEU A 239 4.86 11.92 -9.27
N ALA A 240 4.31 12.61 -10.27
CA ALA A 240 4.44 14.07 -10.40
C ALA A 240 3.79 14.80 -9.19
N LEU A 241 2.60 14.36 -8.77
CA LEU A 241 1.97 14.86 -7.54
C LEU A 241 2.83 14.59 -6.30
N GLY A 242 3.36 13.38 -6.17
CA GLY A 242 4.23 12.98 -5.08
C GLY A 242 5.51 13.82 -5.03
N LEU A 243 6.16 14.06 -6.17
CA LEU A 243 7.36 14.89 -6.27
C LEU A 243 7.11 16.33 -5.80
N ALA A 244 5.99 16.92 -6.21
CA ALA A 244 5.63 18.26 -5.78
C ALA A 244 5.31 18.33 -4.28
N LEU A 245 4.65 17.32 -3.73
CA LEU A 245 4.39 17.20 -2.29
C LEU A 245 5.70 17.01 -1.51
N GLU A 246 6.60 16.15 -1.99
CA GLU A 246 7.92 15.93 -1.39
C GLU A 246 8.71 17.26 -1.27
N ALA A 247 8.73 18.04 -2.34
CA ALA A 247 9.36 19.37 -2.35
C ALA A 247 8.68 20.34 -1.37
N ALA A 248 7.33 20.37 -1.35
CA ALA A 248 6.56 21.27 -0.49
C ALA A 248 6.68 20.93 1.01
N LEU A 249 6.90 19.66 1.35
CA LEU A 249 7.09 19.18 2.72
C LEU A 249 8.55 19.36 3.19
N GLY A 250 9.52 19.42 2.27
CA GLY A 250 10.91 19.73 2.55
C GLY A 250 11.68 18.67 3.36
N VAL A 251 11.18 17.44 3.43
CA VAL A 251 11.75 16.38 4.28
C VAL A 251 12.68 15.41 3.54
N ALA A 252 12.76 15.50 2.22
CA ALA A 252 13.53 14.56 1.38
C ALA A 252 15.04 14.59 1.69
N ALA A 253 15.59 15.76 1.99
CA ALA A 253 17.01 15.96 2.28
C ALA A 253 17.46 15.46 3.68
N GLU A 254 16.52 15.14 4.56
CA GLU A 254 16.86 14.67 5.89
C GLU A 254 17.34 13.22 5.86
N LEU A 255 18.58 12.99 6.27
CA LEU A 255 19.19 11.68 6.36
C LEU A 255 19.16 11.14 7.80
N PRO A 256 19.09 9.80 7.98
CA PRO A 256 19.28 9.20 9.30
C PRO A 256 20.63 9.63 9.88
N ARG A 257 20.66 9.97 11.15
CA ARG A 257 21.92 10.13 11.89
C ARG A 257 22.39 8.73 12.28
N LEU A 258 23.48 8.31 11.69
CA LEU A 258 24.17 7.05 12.01
C LEU A 258 24.98 7.20 13.29
#